data_9166c186dfb79281e17ad5de9752da53
#
_entry.id   9166c186dfb79281e17ad5de9752da53
#
_cell.length_a   1.000
_cell.length_b   1.000
_cell.length_c   1.000
_cell.angle_alpha   90.00
_cell.angle_beta   90.00
_cell.angle_gamma   90.00
#
_symmetry.space_group_name_H-M   'P 1'
#
loop_
_entity.id
_entity.type
_entity.pdbx_description
1 polymer ?
#
loop_
_entity_poly.entity_id
_entity_poly.type
_entity_poly.pdbx_seq_one_letter_code
_entity_poly.pdbx_strand_id
1 'polypeptide(L)'
;MAPEKLGRYLRDLRTLLVRYEYNGDFYGHFGDGCVHTRTNFDLTSNAGIAKFRAFLGEAADLVASYGGSFSGEHGDGQARAALLEKMFGPELMNAFREFKALWDPEWKMNPGKLIVPYEPDENLRLGADYAPWNPSTHFQFGDDHGRMNHAVLRCVGVGRCRRLDGGTMCPSYQVTREEEHSTRGRARLLFEMFEGQTVPSSWRNEAVKESLDLCLACKGCKGDCPTQVDMATYKAEFMSHYYAGRLRPMPAYTMGLIYWSAGMASYEPPLANAMTRLRFMKTL
;
A
#
# COMPACT_ATOMS: atom_id res chain seq x y z
N MET A 1 23.37 -3.21 -18.19
CA MET A 1 24.49 -2.66 -19.00
C MET A 1 25.77 -3.43 -18.73
N ALA A 2 26.85 -3.27 -19.56
CA ALA A 2 28.13 -3.90 -19.28
C ALA A 2 28.67 -3.43 -17.91
N PRO A 3 29.14 -4.36 -17.02
CA PRO A 3 29.55 -4.02 -15.65
C PRO A 3 30.62 -2.94 -15.56
N GLU A 4 31.55 -2.91 -16.54
CA GLU A 4 32.66 -1.93 -16.60
C GLU A 4 32.15 -0.49 -16.74
N LYS A 5 30.97 -0.31 -17.32
CA LYS A 5 30.37 1.00 -17.51
C LYS A 5 29.54 1.45 -16.29
N LEU A 6 29.17 0.53 -15.40
CA LEU A 6 28.21 0.78 -14.33
C LEU A 6 28.65 1.92 -13.40
N GLY A 7 29.90 1.93 -12.98
CA GLY A 7 30.39 2.98 -12.06
C GLY A 7 30.30 4.39 -12.64
N ARG A 8 30.53 4.55 -13.98
CA ARG A 8 30.34 5.83 -14.64
C ARG A 8 28.87 6.19 -14.78
N TYR A 9 28.04 5.25 -15.21
CA TYR A 9 26.60 5.43 -15.30
C TYR A 9 25.99 5.88 -13.97
N LEU A 10 26.36 5.26 -12.86
CA LEU A 10 25.83 5.63 -11.53
C LEU A 10 26.20 7.06 -11.11
N ARG A 11 27.40 7.53 -11.48
CA ARG A 11 27.77 8.94 -11.23
C ARG A 11 26.93 9.91 -12.07
N ASP A 12 26.70 9.57 -13.33
CA ASP A 12 25.90 10.42 -14.22
C ASP A 12 24.42 10.40 -13.82
N LEU A 13 23.90 9.22 -13.41
CA LEU A 13 22.53 9.11 -12.89
C LEU A 13 22.38 9.89 -11.57
N ARG A 14 23.37 9.87 -10.69
CA ARG A 14 23.36 10.68 -9.47
C ARG A 14 23.33 12.18 -9.79
N THR A 15 24.09 12.63 -10.80
CA THR A 15 24.07 14.01 -11.28
C THR A 15 22.69 14.38 -11.81
N LEU A 16 22.04 13.47 -12.54
CA LEU A 16 20.68 13.64 -13.02
C LEU A 16 19.68 13.78 -11.85
N LEU A 17 19.75 12.87 -10.85
CA LEU A 17 18.92 12.93 -9.65
C LEU A 17 19.06 14.27 -8.91
N VAL A 18 20.31 14.75 -8.72
CA VAL A 18 20.58 16.04 -8.06
C VAL A 18 19.98 17.20 -8.85
N ARG A 19 20.09 17.22 -10.18
CA ARG A 19 19.52 18.25 -11.04
C ARG A 19 17.99 18.33 -10.92
N TYR A 20 17.36 17.18 -10.72
CA TYR A 20 15.91 17.09 -10.48
C TYR A 20 15.53 17.18 -8.99
N GLU A 21 16.50 17.46 -8.11
CA GLU A 21 16.26 17.52 -6.65
C GLU A 21 15.60 16.24 -6.12
N TYR A 22 15.97 15.09 -6.67
CA TYR A 22 15.53 13.79 -6.19
C TYR A 22 16.60 13.12 -5.32
N ASN A 23 16.13 12.38 -4.31
CA ASN A 23 16.94 11.43 -3.57
C ASN A 23 16.71 10.04 -4.14
N GLY A 24 17.78 9.28 -4.36
CA GLY A 24 17.71 7.94 -4.87
C GLY A 24 18.70 7.00 -4.20
N ASP A 25 18.19 5.83 -3.78
CA ASP A 25 19.02 4.73 -3.27
C ASP A 25 19.28 3.72 -4.38
N PHE A 26 20.52 3.22 -4.44
CA PHE A 26 20.95 2.24 -5.43
C PHE A 26 21.23 0.90 -4.76
N TYR A 27 20.69 -0.18 -5.29
CA TYR A 27 20.96 -1.55 -4.86
C TYR A 27 20.80 -2.50 -6.05
N GLY A 28 21.28 -3.72 -5.95
CA GLY A 28 21.10 -4.74 -6.99
C GLY A 28 22.33 -5.57 -7.26
N HIS A 29 22.37 -6.16 -8.46
CA HIS A 29 23.41 -7.06 -8.93
C HIS A 29 24.51 -6.27 -9.68
N PHE A 30 25.33 -5.53 -8.93
CA PHE A 30 26.33 -4.63 -9.49
C PHE A 30 27.33 -5.36 -10.38
N GLY A 31 27.72 -6.59 -10.00
CA GLY A 31 28.64 -7.42 -10.78
C GLY A 31 28.09 -7.83 -12.15
N ASP A 32 26.77 -7.83 -12.32
CA ASP A 32 26.09 -8.15 -13.58
C ASP A 32 25.61 -6.88 -14.32
N GLY A 33 25.97 -5.70 -13.82
CA GLY A 33 25.55 -4.43 -14.41
C GLY A 33 24.05 -4.13 -14.27
N CYS A 34 23.38 -4.75 -13.29
CA CYS A 34 21.96 -4.58 -13.01
C CYS A 34 21.77 -3.83 -11.69
N VAL A 35 20.99 -2.73 -11.73
CA VAL A 35 20.78 -1.85 -10.57
C VAL A 35 19.35 -1.42 -10.47
N HIS A 36 18.81 -1.46 -9.26
CA HIS A 36 17.56 -0.83 -8.88
C HIS A 36 17.83 0.56 -8.33
N THR A 37 16.95 1.49 -8.66
CA THR A 37 16.94 2.84 -8.08
C THR A 37 15.58 3.07 -7.43
N ARG A 38 15.56 3.40 -6.14
CA ARG A 38 14.37 3.90 -5.44
C ARG A 38 14.46 5.39 -5.31
N THR A 39 13.46 6.09 -5.81
CA THR A 39 13.45 7.56 -5.89
C THR A 39 12.18 8.10 -5.24
N ASN A 40 12.30 9.25 -4.57
CA ASN A 40 11.23 9.93 -3.85
C ASN A 40 10.34 10.77 -4.79
N PHE A 41 9.72 10.17 -5.79
CA PHE A 41 8.83 10.87 -6.70
C PHE A 41 7.57 11.40 -5.99
N ASP A 42 7.20 12.65 -6.27
CA ASP A 42 5.85 13.14 -5.99
C ASP A 42 4.93 12.79 -7.17
N LEU A 43 4.01 11.87 -6.93
CA LEU A 43 3.00 11.43 -7.92
C LEU A 43 1.59 11.87 -7.52
N THR A 44 1.48 12.91 -6.68
CA THR A 44 0.21 13.44 -6.16
C THR A 44 -0.05 14.88 -6.56
N SER A 45 0.93 15.56 -7.18
CA SER A 45 0.77 16.90 -7.70
C SER A 45 1.06 16.97 -9.19
N ASN A 46 0.41 17.88 -9.92
CA ASN A 46 0.67 18.10 -11.35
C ASN A 46 2.15 18.45 -11.61
N ALA A 47 2.75 19.29 -10.76
CA ALA A 47 4.15 19.66 -10.88
C ALA A 47 5.09 18.47 -10.65
N GLY A 48 4.80 17.64 -9.64
CA GLY A 48 5.56 16.43 -9.34
C GLY A 48 5.47 15.40 -10.45
N ILE A 49 4.28 15.17 -11.01
CA ILE A 49 4.06 14.25 -12.13
C ILE A 49 4.77 14.73 -13.41
N ALA A 50 4.69 16.03 -13.72
CA ALA A 50 5.42 16.59 -14.86
C ALA A 50 6.95 16.45 -14.68
N LYS A 51 7.46 16.71 -13.48
CA LYS A 51 8.86 16.50 -13.11
C LYS A 51 9.29 15.04 -13.22
N PHE A 52 8.45 14.11 -12.75
CA PHE A 52 8.64 12.67 -12.88
C PHE A 52 8.73 12.24 -14.36
N ARG A 53 7.81 12.67 -15.21
CA ARG A 53 7.80 12.37 -16.64
C ARG A 53 9.09 12.85 -17.32
N ALA A 54 9.48 14.10 -17.07
CA ALA A 54 10.71 14.67 -17.61
C ALA A 54 11.95 13.89 -17.17
N PHE A 55 12.05 13.59 -15.87
CA PHE A 55 13.15 12.78 -15.33
C PHE A 55 13.23 11.41 -15.97
N LEU A 56 12.12 10.69 -16.14
CA LEU A 56 12.11 9.37 -16.77
C LEU A 56 12.58 9.43 -18.23
N GLY A 57 12.20 10.46 -18.97
CA GLY A 57 12.66 10.67 -20.33
C GLY A 57 14.19 10.80 -20.44
N GLU A 58 14.79 11.64 -19.58
CA GLU A 58 16.24 11.84 -19.57
C GLU A 58 16.98 10.64 -18.98
N ALA A 59 16.44 9.96 -17.97
CA ALA A 59 17.03 8.74 -17.42
C ALA A 59 17.05 7.60 -18.46
N ALA A 60 16.02 7.52 -19.31
CA ALA A 60 15.96 6.59 -20.42
C ALA A 60 17.02 6.91 -21.49
N ASP A 61 17.19 8.17 -21.85
CA ASP A 61 18.26 8.59 -22.77
C ASP A 61 19.64 8.26 -22.19
N LEU A 62 19.82 8.52 -20.90
CA LEU A 62 21.08 8.22 -20.22
C LEU A 62 21.41 6.73 -20.26
N VAL A 63 20.49 5.84 -19.84
CA VAL A 63 20.76 4.39 -19.81
C VAL A 63 20.95 3.84 -21.22
N ALA A 64 20.20 4.32 -22.21
CA ALA A 64 20.37 3.93 -23.61
C ALA A 64 21.75 4.33 -24.16
N SER A 65 22.26 5.52 -23.81
CA SER A 65 23.59 5.98 -24.21
C SER A 65 24.75 5.10 -23.71
N TYR A 66 24.50 4.40 -22.60
CA TYR A 66 25.44 3.40 -22.04
C TYR A 66 25.25 2.00 -22.65
N GLY A 67 24.29 1.82 -23.57
CA GLY A 67 23.91 0.52 -24.12
C GLY A 67 23.21 -0.37 -23.08
N GLY A 68 22.55 0.26 -22.12
CA GLY A 68 21.79 -0.43 -21.07
C GLY A 68 20.32 -0.61 -21.43
N SER A 69 19.62 -1.43 -20.64
CA SER A 69 18.18 -1.62 -20.70
C SER A 69 17.49 -0.85 -19.57
N PHE A 70 16.25 -0.38 -19.80
CA PHE A 70 15.44 0.29 -18.79
C PHE A 70 14.99 -0.67 -17.67
N SER A 71 14.96 -1.97 -17.98
CA SER A 71 14.69 -3.02 -17.02
C SER A 71 15.77 -4.09 -17.14
N GLY A 72 16.59 -4.23 -16.10
CA GLY A 72 17.65 -5.23 -16.08
C GLY A 72 17.15 -6.66 -15.93
N GLU A 73 16.04 -6.87 -15.21
CA GLU A 73 15.55 -8.20 -14.86
C GLU A 73 14.01 -8.32 -14.77
N HIS A 74 13.29 -7.24 -14.44
CA HIS A 74 11.87 -7.30 -14.14
C HIS A 74 10.94 -7.15 -15.35
N GLY A 75 11.49 -6.84 -16.53
CA GLY A 75 10.73 -6.48 -17.73
C GLY A 75 10.20 -5.04 -17.70
N ASP A 76 9.88 -4.50 -18.86
CA ASP A 76 9.47 -3.10 -19.01
C ASP A 76 8.00 -2.88 -18.66
N GLY A 77 7.18 -3.89 -18.94
CA GLY A 77 5.76 -3.92 -18.58
C GLY A 77 4.98 -2.72 -19.10
N GLN A 78 4.17 -2.13 -18.23
CA GLN A 78 3.40 -0.93 -18.51
C GLN A 78 4.18 0.35 -18.16
N ALA A 79 4.99 0.31 -17.11
CA ALA A 79 5.60 1.50 -16.53
C ALA A 79 6.74 2.11 -17.36
N ARG A 80 7.40 1.32 -18.22
CA ARG A 80 8.58 1.75 -19.00
C ARG A 80 8.41 1.60 -20.50
N ALA A 81 7.38 0.89 -20.94
CA ALA A 81 7.22 0.52 -22.33
C ALA A 81 7.06 1.72 -23.30
N ALA A 82 6.51 2.82 -22.84
CA ALA A 82 6.44 4.06 -23.62
C ALA A 82 7.83 4.63 -23.99
N LEU A 83 8.87 4.22 -23.26
CA LEU A 83 10.25 4.66 -23.50
C LEU A 83 11.06 3.70 -24.38
N LEU A 84 10.50 2.54 -24.76
CA LEU A 84 11.24 1.48 -25.46
C LEU A 84 11.75 1.90 -26.85
N GLU A 85 11.06 2.84 -27.51
CA GLU A 85 11.53 3.37 -28.78
C GLU A 85 12.88 4.05 -28.67
N LYS A 86 13.24 4.64 -27.49
CA LYS A 86 14.57 5.18 -27.23
C LYS A 86 15.66 4.11 -27.19
N MET A 87 15.31 2.87 -26.86
CA MET A 87 16.24 1.74 -26.76
C MET A 87 16.31 0.93 -28.06
N PHE A 88 15.19 0.68 -28.69
CA PHE A 88 15.07 -0.21 -29.85
C PHE A 88 14.98 0.52 -31.20
N GLY A 89 14.58 1.80 -31.20
CA GLY A 89 14.30 2.55 -32.39
C GLY A 89 12.94 2.21 -33.03
N PRO A 90 12.46 3.07 -33.93
CA PRO A 90 11.10 2.95 -34.51
C PRO A 90 10.93 1.69 -35.37
N GLU A 91 11.97 1.27 -36.10
CA GLU A 91 11.89 0.11 -36.99
C GLU A 91 11.62 -1.18 -36.21
N LEU A 92 12.37 -1.42 -35.14
CA LEU A 92 12.20 -2.63 -34.33
C LEU A 92 10.90 -2.58 -33.53
N MET A 93 10.51 -1.42 -33.04
CA MET A 93 9.20 -1.26 -32.41
C MET A 93 8.03 -1.53 -33.38
N ASN A 94 8.18 -1.16 -34.66
CA ASN A 94 7.18 -1.53 -35.66
C ASN A 94 7.14 -3.04 -35.91
N ALA A 95 8.30 -3.68 -36.02
CA ALA A 95 8.37 -5.14 -36.15
C ALA A 95 7.71 -5.86 -34.97
N PHE A 96 7.85 -5.36 -33.73
CA PHE A 96 7.13 -5.90 -32.58
C PHE A 96 5.61 -5.74 -32.69
N ARG A 97 5.13 -4.60 -33.21
CA ARG A 97 3.68 -4.39 -33.46
C ARG A 97 3.15 -5.39 -34.49
N GLU A 98 3.86 -5.56 -35.61
CA GLU A 98 3.49 -6.50 -36.66
C GLU A 98 3.49 -7.95 -36.12
N PHE A 99 4.52 -8.33 -35.38
CA PHE A 99 4.60 -9.65 -34.75
C PHE A 99 3.41 -9.91 -33.80
N LYS A 100 3.08 -8.93 -32.95
CA LYS A 100 1.91 -9.05 -32.09
C LYS A 100 0.61 -9.19 -32.89
N ALA A 101 0.44 -8.42 -33.94
CA ALA A 101 -0.78 -8.45 -34.78
C ALA A 101 -1.00 -9.81 -35.47
N LEU A 102 0.06 -10.58 -35.75
CA LEU A 102 -0.05 -11.94 -36.30
C LEU A 102 -0.73 -12.90 -35.32
N TRP A 103 -0.50 -12.75 -34.02
CA TRP A 103 -1.00 -13.65 -32.98
C TRP A 103 -2.25 -13.13 -32.28
N ASP A 104 -2.41 -11.84 -32.22
CA ASP A 104 -3.49 -11.17 -31.49
C ASP A 104 -4.01 -9.96 -32.32
N PRO A 105 -4.64 -10.22 -33.47
CA PRO A 105 -5.06 -9.14 -34.39
C PRO A 105 -6.14 -8.22 -33.80
N GLU A 106 -6.89 -8.69 -32.78
CA GLU A 106 -7.90 -7.92 -32.09
C GLU A 106 -7.38 -7.25 -30.79
N TRP A 107 -6.09 -7.38 -30.50
CA TRP A 107 -5.44 -6.75 -29.34
C TRP A 107 -6.10 -7.08 -28.00
N LYS A 108 -6.59 -8.31 -27.83
CA LYS A 108 -7.27 -8.76 -26.62
C LYS A 108 -6.31 -9.18 -25.50
N MET A 109 -5.11 -9.63 -25.83
CA MET A 109 -4.13 -10.13 -24.87
C MET A 109 -3.21 -9.01 -24.39
N ASN A 110 -3.19 -8.77 -23.07
CA ASN A 110 -2.35 -7.77 -22.41
C ASN A 110 -2.39 -6.37 -23.05
N PRO A 111 -3.55 -5.76 -23.25
CA PRO A 111 -3.64 -4.42 -23.77
C PRO A 111 -2.92 -3.41 -22.87
N GLY A 112 -2.38 -2.33 -23.46
CA GLY A 112 -1.68 -1.28 -22.72
C GLY A 112 -0.29 -1.68 -22.19
N LYS A 113 0.31 -2.75 -22.74
CA LYS A 113 1.65 -3.23 -22.31
C LYS A 113 2.57 -3.40 -23.52
N LEU A 114 3.85 -3.05 -23.33
CA LEU A 114 4.97 -3.17 -24.27
C LEU A 114 4.76 -2.51 -25.65
N ILE A 115 3.77 -2.93 -26.42
CA ILE A 115 3.62 -2.55 -27.84
C ILE A 115 2.77 -1.30 -28.02
N VAL A 116 1.68 -1.18 -27.27
CA VAL A 116 0.82 0.00 -27.20
C VAL A 116 0.63 0.34 -25.72
N PRO A 117 1.67 0.86 -25.08
CA PRO A 117 1.64 1.14 -23.65
C PRO A 117 0.89 2.44 -23.36
N TYR A 118 0.48 2.56 -22.09
CA TYR A 118 0.15 3.85 -21.52
C TYR A 118 1.42 4.70 -21.32
N GLU A 119 1.25 6.01 -21.29
CA GLU A 119 2.31 6.92 -20.87
C GLU A 119 2.71 6.65 -19.40
N PRO A 120 3.96 6.96 -18.98
CA PRO A 120 4.43 6.68 -17.62
C PRO A 120 3.63 7.38 -16.51
N ASP A 121 2.96 8.46 -16.85
CA ASP A 121 2.13 9.29 -15.96
C ASP A 121 0.62 9.02 -16.09
N GLU A 122 0.21 8.06 -16.92
CA GLU A 122 -1.17 7.60 -17.02
C GLU A 122 -1.47 6.49 -16.00
N ASN A 123 -2.72 6.45 -15.54
CA ASN A 123 -3.23 5.42 -14.62
C ASN A 123 -2.41 5.30 -13.32
N LEU A 124 -1.88 6.40 -12.83
CA LEU A 124 -1.21 6.43 -11.54
C LEU A 124 -2.20 6.08 -10.43
N ARG A 125 -1.76 5.27 -9.47
CA ARG A 125 -2.58 4.85 -8.33
C ARG A 125 -3.15 6.03 -7.53
N LEU A 126 -2.37 7.08 -7.36
CA LEU A 126 -2.79 8.30 -6.69
C LEU A 126 -3.11 9.37 -7.73
N GLY A 127 -2.12 9.88 -8.45
CA GLY A 127 -2.32 10.92 -9.47
C GLY A 127 -2.59 12.30 -8.88
N ALA A 128 -2.68 13.30 -9.77
CA ALA A 128 -2.89 14.70 -9.36
C ALA A 128 -4.32 14.96 -8.82
N ASP A 129 -5.26 14.13 -9.24
CA ASP A 129 -6.67 14.24 -8.83
C ASP A 129 -6.98 13.46 -7.54
N TYR A 130 -5.95 12.89 -6.90
CA TYR A 130 -6.13 12.15 -5.66
C TYR A 130 -6.56 13.07 -4.52
N ALA A 131 -7.85 13.10 -4.26
CA ALA A 131 -8.48 13.90 -3.22
C ALA A 131 -9.31 12.99 -2.28
N PRO A 132 -8.66 12.18 -1.43
CA PRO A 132 -9.36 11.24 -0.58
C PRO A 132 -10.20 11.96 0.48
N TRP A 133 -11.31 11.34 0.88
CA TRP A 133 -12.08 11.80 2.02
C TRP A 133 -11.18 11.95 3.25
N ASN A 134 -11.24 13.12 3.88
CA ASN A 134 -10.40 13.49 5.03
C ASN A 134 -11.28 13.91 6.22
N PRO A 135 -11.92 12.98 6.91
CA PRO A 135 -12.74 13.28 8.07
C PRO A 135 -11.88 13.64 9.29
N SER A 136 -12.48 14.34 10.24
CA SER A 136 -11.88 14.51 11.57
C SER A 136 -11.76 13.17 12.28
N THR A 137 -10.66 12.98 13.01
CA THR A 137 -10.35 11.75 13.74
C THR A 137 -10.09 12.02 15.22
N HIS A 138 -10.27 11.00 16.07
CA HIS A 138 -9.94 11.05 17.50
C HIS A 138 -8.44 10.86 17.74
N PHE A 139 -7.77 10.00 16.93
CA PHE A 139 -6.33 9.84 16.97
C PHE A 139 -5.65 10.89 16.08
N GLN A 140 -4.48 11.34 16.48
CA GLN A 140 -3.78 12.46 15.82
C GLN A 140 -2.99 12.04 14.58
N PHE A 141 -2.65 10.75 14.39
CA PHE A 141 -1.84 10.25 13.27
C PHE A 141 -0.62 11.14 12.95
N GLY A 142 0.13 11.54 14.00
CA GLY A 142 1.19 12.54 13.88
C GLY A 142 2.26 12.23 12.84
N ASP A 143 2.64 10.95 12.72
CA ASP A 143 3.61 10.48 11.70
C ASP A 143 3.04 10.44 10.28
N ASP A 144 1.75 10.70 10.09
CA ASP A 144 1.01 10.60 8.84
C ASP A 144 0.29 11.91 8.48
N HIS A 145 0.98 13.03 8.71
CA HIS A 145 0.47 14.38 8.45
C HIS A 145 -0.86 14.69 9.15
N GLY A 146 -1.10 14.06 10.30
CA GLY A 146 -2.34 14.24 11.06
C GLY A 146 -3.58 13.60 10.42
N ARG A 147 -3.43 12.63 9.51
CA ARG A 147 -4.53 12.11 8.69
C ARG A 147 -4.56 10.58 8.63
N MET A 148 -5.71 9.99 8.89
CA MET A 148 -5.89 8.54 8.79
C MET A 148 -5.78 8.03 7.35
N ASN A 149 -6.24 8.77 6.35
CA ASN A 149 -6.09 8.40 4.95
C ASN A 149 -4.62 8.31 4.52
N HIS A 150 -3.72 9.13 5.07
CA HIS A 150 -2.27 8.98 4.88
C HIS A 150 -1.70 7.78 5.65
N ALA A 151 -2.16 7.56 6.88
CA ALA A 151 -1.73 6.40 7.67
C ALA A 151 -2.02 5.07 6.96
N VAL A 152 -3.14 4.96 6.29
CA VAL A 152 -3.52 3.78 5.51
C VAL A 152 -2.57 3.53 4.33
N LEU A 153 -2.00 4.57 3.72
CA LEU A 153 -1.02 4.46 2.63
C LEU A 153 0.31 3.81 3.04
N ARG A 154 0.59 3.67 4.35
CA ARG A 154 1.76 2.91 4.82
C ARG A 154 1.77 1.48 4.29
N CYS A 155 0.62 0.90 3.96
CA CYS A 155 0.55 -0.42 3.36
C CYS A 155 0.95 -0.39 1.89
N VAL A 156 2.19 -0.73 1.61
CA VAL A 156 2.74 -0.85 0.24
C VAL A 156 2.66 -2.28 -0.32
N GLY A 157 1.90 -3.16 0.31
CA GLY A 157 1.62 -4.49 -0.22
C GLY A 157 2.69 -5.57 -0.01
N VAL A 158 3.68 -5.36 0.88
CA VAL A 158 4.77 -6.35 1.16
C VAL A 158 4.23 -7.75 1.47
N GLY A 159 3.05 -7.86 2.09
CA GLY A 159 2.37 -9.13 2.30
C GLY A 159 2.88 -9.96 3.49
N ARG A 160 3.77 -9.43 4.33
CA ARG A 160 4.26 -10.15 5.52
C ARG A 160 3.13 -10.57 6.48
N CYS A 161 1.98 -9.87 6.45
CA CYS A 161 0.78 -10.23 7.20
C CYS A 161 0.05 -11.48 6.67
N ARG A 162 0.51 -12.05 5.57
CA ARG A 162 -0.05 -13.27 4.97
C ARG A 162 0.80 -14.50 5.20
N ARG A 163 1.86 -14.39 5.98
CA ARG A 163 2.70 -15.56 6.31
C ARG A 163 1.92 -16.57 7.15
N LEU A 164 2.28 -17.82 7.03
CA LEU A 164 1.63 -18.95 7.69
C LEU A 164 2.45 -19.51 8.84
N ASP A 165 3.70 -19.14 8.91
CA ASP A 165 4.72 -19.61 9.83
C ASP A 165 5.25 -18.46 10.69
N GLY A 166 5.24 -18.66 11.97
CA GLY A 166 5.84 -17.75 12.96
C GLY A 166 5.20 -16.35 13.05
N GLY A 167 5.63 -15.60 14.07
CA GLY A 167 5.21 -14.23 14.33
C GLY A 167 3.79 -14.08 14.88
N THR A 168 3.46 -12.84 15.24
CA THR A 168 2.18 -12.51 15.88
C THR A 168 1.20 -11.84 14.91
N MET A 169 1.65 -11.48 13.71
CA MET A 169 0.89 -10.67 12.78
C MET A 169 -0.25 -11.43 12.13
N CYS A 170 -1.43 -10.85 12.17
CA CYS A 170 -2.69 -11.32 11.60
C CYS A 170 -3.10 -12.75 11.96
N PRO A 171 -3.41 -13.03 13.23
CA PRO A 171 -3.96 -14.34 13.62
C PRO A 171 -5.25 -14.69 12.85
N SER A 172 -6.09 -13.71 12.53
CA SER A 172 -7.30 -13.91 11.74
C SER A 172 -6.99 -14.44 10.33
N TYR A 173 -5.98 -13.90 9.66
CA TYR A 173 -5.57 -14.42 8.36
C TYR A 173 -4.99 -15.83 8.46
N GLN A 174 -4.20 -16.12 9.50
CA GLN A 174 -3.63 -17.46 9.70
C GLN A 174 -4.70 -18.55 9.80
N VAL A 175 -5.87 -18.21 10.35
CA VAL A 175 -7.00 -19.13 10.49
C VAL A 175 -7.84 -19.19 9.23
N THR A 176 -8.26 -18.04 8.68
CA THR A 176 -9.24 -17.98 7.60
C THR A 176 -8.64 -18.12 6.21
N ARG A 177 -7.39 -17.68 6.02
CA ARG A 177 -6.70 -17.56 4.72
C ARG A 177 -7.34 -16.54 3.77
N GLU A 178 -8.31 -15.79 4.23
CA GLU A 178 -8.99 -14.76 3.45
C GLU A 178 -8.23 -13.44 3.49
N GLU A 179 -8.05 -12.81 2.32
CA GLU A 179 -7.29 -11.57 2.18
C GLU A 179 -7.87 -10.44 3.04
N GLU A 180 -9.18 -10.33 3.13
CA GLU A 180 -9.88 -9.32 3.91
C GLU A 180 -9.54 -9.35 5.40
N HIS A 181 -9.10 -10.51 5.92
CA HIS A 181 -8.69 -10.69 7.31
C HIS A 181 -7.20 -10.45 7.55
N SER A 182 -6.45 -10.06 6.52
CA SER A 182 -5.05 -9.63 6.64
C SER A 182 -4.95 -8.13 6.94
N THR A 183 -3.81 -7.68 7.51
CA THR A 183 -3.53 -6.23 7.63
C THR A 183 -3.55 -5.55 6.27
N ARG A 184 -3.03 -6.22 5.24
CA ARG A 184 -3.00 -5.69 3.87
C ARG A 184 -4.41 -5.52 3.29
N GLY A 185 -5.26 -6.53 3.39
CA GLY A 185 -6.64 -6.46 2.90
C GLY A 185 -7.44 -5.38 3.61
N ARG A 186 -7.34 -5.30 4.94
CA ARG A 186 -7.98 -4.24 5.74
C ARG A 186 -7.50 -2.84 5.37
N ALA A 187 -6.18 -2.67 5.18
CA ALA A 187 -5.63 -1.39 4.74
C ALA A 187 -6.10 -1.02 3.34
N ARG A 188 -6.21 -2.01 2.43
CA ARG A 188 -6.75 -1.77 1.08
C ARG A 188 -8.21 -1.35 1.13
N LEU A 189 -9.04 -2.02 1.92
CA LEU A 189 -10.47 -1.70 2.04
C LEU A 189 -10.69 -0.31 2.66
N LEU A 190 -9.89 0.07 3.67
CA LEU A 190 -9.90 1.42 4.22
C LEU A 190 -9.45 2.46 3.17
N PHE A 191 -8.44 2.15 2.35
CA PHE A 191 -8.03 3.02 1.25
C PHE A 191 -9.17 3.25 0.26
N GLU A 192 -9.86 2.18 -0.18
CA GLU A 192 -11.02 2.27 -1.08
C GLU A 192 -12.16 3.11 -0.46
N MET A 193 -12.38 2.99 0.84
CA MET A 193 -13.36 3.82 1.55
C MET A 193 -12.96 5.29 1.55
N PHE A 194 -11.67 5.61 1.75
CA PHE A 194 -11.23 7.01 1.70
C PHE A 194 -11.25 7.57 0.27
N GLU A 195 -11.01 6.75 -0.73
CA GLU A 195 -11.09 7.13 -2.14
C GLU A 195 -12.55 7.33 -2.61
N GLY A 196 -13.46 6.51 -2.11
CA GLY A 196 -14.91 6.66 -2.34
C GLY A 196 -15.40 6.20 -3.71
N GLN A 197 -14.56 5.59 -4.54
CA GLN A 197 -14.94 5.12 -5.87
C GLN A 197 -15.56 3.73 -5.85
N THR A 198 -14.90 2.78 -5.21
CA THR A 198 -15.34 1.38 -5.12
C THR A 198 -16.18 1.16 -3.87
N VAL A 199 -15.80 1.77 -2.77
CA VAL A 199 -16.44 1.66 -1.47
C VAL A 199 -16.89 3.05 -1.02
N PRO A 200 -18.17 3.27 -0.66
CA PRO A 200 -18.66 4.58 -0.26
C PRO A 200 -17.86 5.18 0.91
N SER A 201 -17.52 6.45 0.82
CA SER A 201 -16.84 7.22 1.87
C SER A 201 -17.78 7.46 3.05
N SER A 202 -17.79 6.56 4.00
CA SER A 202 -18.65 6.63 5.18
C SER A 202 -18.07 5.85 6.34
N TRP A 203 -18.15 6.41 7.55
CA TRP A 203 -17.87 5.67 8.78
C TRP A 203 -18.89 4.55 9.06
N ARG A 204 -20.05 4.55 8.39
CA ARG A 204 -21.11 3.54 8.53
C ARG A 204 -21.04 2.49 7.41
N ASN A 205 -19.84 2.10 7.04
CA ASN A 205 -19.57 1.13 5.98
C ASN A 205 -19.50 -0.29 6.56
N GLU A 206 -20.45 -1.14 6.19
CA GLU A 206 -20.54 -2.52 6.69
C GLU A 206 -19.36 -3.38 6.21
N ALA A 207 -18.95 -3.28 4.95
CA ALA A 207 -17.84 -4.09 4.42
C ALA A 207 -16.54 -3.82 5.20
N VAL A 208 -16.27 -2.54 5.51
CA VAL A 208 -15.11 -2.18 6.33
C VAL A 208 -15.25 -2.71 7.75
N LYS A 209 -16.45 -2.59 8.34
CA LYS A 209 -16.74 -3.10 9.68
C LYS A 209 -16.54 -4.61 9.76
N GLU A 210 -17.07 -5.39 8.82
CA GLU A 210 -16.93 -6.85 8.74
C GLU A 210 -15.47 -7.28 8.63
N SER A 211 -14.73 -6.66 7.74
CA SER A 211 -13.28 -6.91 7.60
C SER A 211 -12.51 -6.64 8.90
N LEU A 212 -12.90 -5.61 9.65
CA LEU A 212 -12.27 -5.25 10.92
C LEU A 212 -12.73 -6.10 12.10
N ASP A 213 -13.89 -6.74 12.05
CA ASP A 213 -14.46 -7.48 13.19
C ASP A 213 -13.51 -8.58 13.69
N LEU A 214 -12.93 -9.38 12.80
CA LEU A 214 -11.97 -10.43 13.17
C LEU A 214 -10.57 -9.91 13.54
N CYS A 215 -10.32 -8.61 13.46
CA CYS A 215 -9.07 -8.04 13.94
C CYS A 215 -9.05 -8.04 15.47
N LEU A 216 -8.11 -8.76 16.08
CA LEU A 216 -7.97 -8.83 17.54
C LEU A 216 -7.42 -7.54 18.18
N ALA A 217 -7.10 -6.52 17.40
CA ALA A 217 -6.46 -5.28 17.85
C ALA A 217 -5.18 -5.51 18.70
N CYS A 218 -4.47 -6.60 18.44
CA CYS A 218 -3.30 -7.04 19.22
C CYS A 218 -2.03 -6.23 18.98
N LYS A 219 -2.05 -5.28 18.03
CA LYS A 219 -0.88 -4.46 17.61
C LYS A 219 0.32 -5.25 17.07
N GLY A 220 0.23 -6.55 16.87
CA GLY A 220 1.31 -7.33 16.26
C GLY A 220 1.76 -6.78 14.90
N CYS A 221 0.83 -6.22 14.13
CA CYS A 221 1.15 -5.56 12.85
C CYS A 221 2.08 -4.35 13.02
N LYS A 222 1.94 -3.53 14.08
CA LYS A 222 2.80 -2.37 14.29
C LYS A 222 4.28 -2.74 14.47
N GLY A 223 4.56 -3.87 15.11
CA GLY A 223 5.93 -4.38 15.31
C GLY A 223 6.44 -5.21 14.13
N ASP A 224 5.62 -6.11 13.59
CA ASP A 224 6.02 -7.09 12.59
C ASP A 224 5.98 -6.55 11.15
N CYS A 225 5.17 -5.51 10.86
CA CYS A 225 5.06 -4.94 9.52
C CYS A 225 6.27 -4.02 9.23
N PRO A 226 6.99 -4.24 8.11
CA PRO A 226 8.13 -3.39 7.75
C PRO A 226 7.78 -1.90 7.60
N THR A 227 6.53 -1.60 7.25
CA THR A 227 6.02 -0.22 7.11
C THR A 227 5.18 0.23 8.30
N GLN A 228 5.17 -0.53 9.38
CA GLN A 228 4.56 -0.17 10.66
C GLN A 228 3.07 0.18 10.60
N VAL A 229 2.29 -0.54 9.79
CA VAL A 229 0.82 -0.37 9.73
C VAL A 229 0.21 -0.71 11.09
N ASP A 230 -0.43 0.26 11.75
CA ASP A 230 -1.10 0.07 13.04
C ASP A 230 -2.61 -0.16 12.87
N MET A 231 -2.97 -1.35 12.41
CA MET A 231 -4.36 -1.71 12.16
C MET A 231 -5.24 -1.66 13.42
N ALA A 232 -4.65 -1.86 14.59
CA ALA A 232 -5.39 -1.75 15.85
C ALA A 232 -5.91 -0.33 16.10
N THR A 233 -5.06 0.68 15.83
CA THR A 233 -5.46 2.09 15.91
C THR A 233 -6.48 2.44 14.83
N TYR A 234 -6.31 1.94 13.59
CA TYR A 234 -7.27 2.18 12.51
C TYR A 234 -8.63 1.56 12.81
N LYS A 235 -8.66 0.34 13.37
CA LYS A 235 -9.90 -0.29 13.86
C LYS A 235 -10.56 0.54 14.95
N ALA A 236 -9.80 0.98 15.95
CA ALA A 236 -10.34 1.77 17.06
C ALA A 236 -10.97 3.09 16.55
N GLU A 237 -10.28 3.78 15.63
CA GLU A 237 -10.80 5.00 15.00
C GLU A 237 -12.10 4.72 14.24
N PHE A 238 -12.09 3.76 13.32
CA PHE A 238 -13.24 3.41 12.52
C PHE A 238 -14.45 3.02 13.40
N MET A 239 -14.26 2.12 14.37
CA MET A 239 -15.33 1.64 15.23
C MET A 239 -15.88 2.74 16.15
N SER A 240 -15.07 3.73 16.54
CA SER A 240 -15.56 4.86 17.33
C SER A 240 -16.61 5.68 16.57
N HIS A 241 -16.37 5.92 15.30
CA HIS A 241 -17.30 6.63 14.42
C HIS A 241 -18.47 5.75 13.95
N TYR A 242 -18.20 4.47 13.62
CA TYR A 242 -19.25 3.54 13.21
C TYR A 242 -20.37 3.41 14.26
N TYR A 243 -20.00 3.33 15.54
CA TYR A 243 -20.94 3.24 16.66
C TYR A 243 -21.34 4.59 17.26
N ALA A 244 -20.98 5.71 16.66
CA ALA A 244 -21.40 7.01 17.14
C ALA A 244 -22.93 7.12 17.11
N GLY A 245 -23.56 7.35 18.29
CA GLY A 245 -25.00 7.39 18.45
C GLY A 245 -25.71 6.01 18.35
N ARG A 246 -25.00 4.90 18.44
CA ARG A 246 -25.54 3.53 18.41
C ARG A 246 -25.09 2.71 19.61
N LEU A 247 -25.88 1.72 19.98
CA LEU A 247 -25.46 0.73 20.97
C LEU A 247 -24.34 -0.12 20.39
N ARG A 248 -23.33 -0.35 21.20
CA ARG A 248 -22.22 -1.26 20.86
C ARG A 248 -22.58 -2.70 21.22
N PRO A 249 -21.96 -3.71 20.60
CA PRO A 249 -22.11 -5.09 21.02
C PRO A 249 -21.62 -5.27 22.48
N MET A 250 -22.22 -6.21 23.22
CA MET A 250 -21.89 -6.46 24.63
C MET A 250 -20.39 -6.60 24.93
N PRO A 251 -19.59 -7.31 24.10
CA PRO A 251 -18.16 -7.38 24.33
C PRO A 251 -17.45 -6.02 24.40
N ALA A 252 -17.95 -5.00 23.70
CA ALA A 252 -17.38 -3.66 23.77
C ALA A 252 -17.56 -3.00 25.15
N TYR A 253 -18.67 -3.31 25.83
CA TYR A 253 -18.90 -2.81 27.19
C TYR A 253 -18.13 -3.66 28.23
N THR A 254 -18.22 -4.98 28.13
CA THR A 254 -17.60 -5.87 29.11
C THR A 254 -16.06 -5.78 29.09
N MET A 255 -15.46 -5.82 27.90
CA MET A 255 -14.01 -5.75 27.75
C MET A 255 -13.50 -4.29 27.74
N GLY A 256 -14.26 -3.36 27.17
CA GLY A 256 -13.84 -1.95 27.15
C GLY A 256 -13.89 -1.29 28.53
N LEU A 257 -14.75 -1.76 29.43
CA LEU A 257 -14.86 -1.27 30.81
C LEU A 257 -14.17 -2.18 31.82
N ILE A 258 -13.38 -3.16 31.37
CA ILE A 258 -12.76 -4.17 32.26
C ILE A 258 -11.93 -3.55 33.39
N TYR A 259 -11.24 -2.46 33.12
CA TYR A 259 -10.44 -1.76 34.14
C TYR A 259 -11.34 -1.29 35.31
N TRP A 260 -12.48 -0.65 34.99
CA TRP A 260 -13.39 -0.14 35.98
C TRP A 260 -14.17 -1.27 36.69
N SER A 261 -14.63 -2.27 35.95
CA SER A 261 -15.37 -3.40 36.50
C SER A 261 -14.47 -4.27 37.39
N ALA A 262 -13.22 -4.52 37.01
CA ALA A 262 -12.26 -5.22 37.83
C ALA A 262 -11.87 -4.40 39.07
N GLY A 263 -11.69 -3.08 38.93
CA GLY A 263 -11.49 -2.19 40.06
C GLY A 263 -12.62 -2.26 41.07
N MET A 264 -13.87 -2.12 40.63
CA MET A 264 -15.04 -2.27 41.51
C MET A 264 -15.10 -3.65 42.18
N ALA A 265 -14.86 -4.72 41.42
CA ALA A 265 -14.86 -6.09 41.96
C ALA A 265 -13.76 -6.32 43.00
N SER A 266 -12.67 -5.58 42.95
CA SER A 266 -11.57 -5.70 43.93
C SER A 266 -11.92 -5.13 45.31
N TYR A 267 -12.91 -4.24 45.42
CA TYR A 267 -13.35 -3.73 46.74
C TYR A 267 -14.20 -4.74 47.52
N GLU A 268 -15.02 -5.55 46.82
CA GLU A 268 -15.89 -6.54 47.40
C GLU A 268 -15.88 -7.86 46.62
N PRO A 269 -14.74 -8.62 46.65
CA PRO A 269 -14.61 -9.84 45.87
C PRO A 269 -15.66 -10.91 46.13
N PRO A 270 -16.13 -11.13 47.38
CA PRO A 270 -17.19 -12.13 47.63
C PRO A 270 -18.51 -11.80 46.92
N LEU A 271 -18.88 -10.52 46.91
CA LEU A 271 -20.09 -10.04 46.23
C LEU A 271 -19.96 -10.17 44.70
N ALA A 272 -18.83 -9.74 44.16
CA ALA A 272 -18.52 -9.87 42.74
C ALA A 272 -18.61 -11.34 42.27
N ASN A 273 -18.01 -12.25 43.03
CA ASN A 273 -18.03 -13.69 42.77
C ASN A 273 -19.47 -14.28 42.88
N ALA A 274 -20.27 -13.82 43.82
CA ALA A 274 -21.66 -14.25 43.94
C ALA A 274 -22.46 -13.80 42.74
N MET A 275 -22.36 -12.54 42.35
CA MET A 275 -23.04 -11.97 41.17
C MET A 275 -22.67 -12.71 39.87
N THR A 276 -21.40 -12.98 39.59
CA THR A 276 -20.94 -13.69 38.38
C THR A 276 -21.38 -15.15 38.33
N ARG A 277 -21.82 -15.74 39.46
CA ARG A 277 -22.34 -17.11 39.55
C ARG A 277 -23.86 -17.19 39.30
N LEU A 278 -24.57 -16.07 39.29
CA LEU A 278 -26.00 -16.05 39.03
C LEU A 278 -26.30 -16.53 37.60
N ARG A 279 -27.29 -17.38 37.41
CA ARG A 279 -27.66 -17.93 36.10
C ARG A 279 -27.94 -16.85 35.06
N PHE A 280 -28.59 -15.78 35.44
CA PHE A 280 -28.89 -14.62 34.62
C PHE A 280 -27.60 -13.96 34.06
N MET A 281 -26.58 -13.83 34.88
CA MET A 281 -25.29 -13.23 34.45
C MET A 281 -24.45 -14.15 33.55
N LYS A 282 -24.77 -15.44 33.48
CA LYS A 282 -24.11 -16.42 32.59
C LYS A 282 -24.72 -16.48 31.19
N THR A 283 -25.88 -15.90 31.01
CA THR A 283 -26.63 -15.87 29.73
C THR A 283 -26.53 -14.53 29.02
N LEU A 284 -25.91 -13.53 29.66
CA LEU A 284 -25.49 -12.26 29.08
C LEU A 284 -24.06 -12.36 28.57
#